data_3123ffb1930e516934d181ed186b1082
#
_entry.id   3123ffb1930e516934d181ed186b1082
#
_cell.length_a   1.000
_cell.length_b   1.000
_cell.length_c   1.000
_cell.angle_alpha   90.00
_cell.angle_beta   90.00
_cell.angle_gamma   90.00
#
_symmetry.space_group_name_H-M   'P 1'
#
loop_
_entity.id
_entity.type
_entity.pdbx_description
1 polymer ?
#
loop_
_entity_poly.entity_id
_entity_poly.type
_entity_poly.pdbx_seq_one_letter_code
_entity_poly.pdbx_strand_id
1 'polypeptide(L)'
;MKYYNLNLSNIVFVLLSTSTIFILIYNIYHYTPILGYDAEAHFSYVDYLSRYLPKELKLPSQDETREFFNPPFGYLFPSFVQVFCRNLIESSNLLTDCQPIYGKATQIFQSFLYIVTIFINLFTLKVITKSKNIFDVGYLVLISLLAVNYRTISMIRGEPYILFFLSLFLLAILKVEDRDYDLSFKQILFTGGIIACIALSRQWGFLLFIPLIFLLFSRKSKKNYLIFWSSSSFIGALFSSWFYIGLYQNYGSFTAFNMESNSFSFSNQNISFYLPNLSQLEFLFKKPIRPNLDNQFFSIIYSDLWETTGVTLHLLLDF
;
A
#
# COMPACT_ATOMS: atom_id res chain seq x y z
N MET A 1 21.39 -41.30 -9.50
CA MET A 1 20.50 -40.39 -8.76
C MET A 1 21.32 -39.20 -8.29
N LYS A 2 21.08 -37.99 -8.85
CA LYS A 2 21.68 -36.77 -8.32
C LYS A 2 20.94 -36.43 -7.01
N TYR A 3 21.57 -36.62 -5.88
CA TYR A 3 21.09 -36.09 -4.61
C TYR A 3 21.07 -34.56 -4.76
N TYR A 4 19.87 -33.96 -4.85
CA TYR A 4 19.69 -32.53 -4.66
C TYR A 4 20.03 -32.26 -3.20
N ASN A 5 21.24 -31.77 -2.92
CA ASN A 5 21.54 -31.15 -1.64
C ASN A 5 20.63 -29.92 -1.51
N LEU A 6 19.50 -30.10 -0.84
CA LEU A 6 18.61 -29.00 -0.49
C LEU A 6 19.41 -28.05 0.41
N ASN A 7 19.86 -26.94 -0.15
CA ASN A 7 20.50 -25.91 0.62
C ASN A 7 19.51 -25.35 1.63
N LEU A 8 19.88 -25.20 2.90
CA LEU A 8 19.05 -24.68 3.98
C LEU A 8 18.31 -23.40 3.56
N SER A 9 18.96 -22.52 2.82
CA SER A 9 18.38 -21.29 2.26
C SER A 9 17.16 -21.58 1.36
N ASN A 10 17.20 -22.63 0.54
CA ASN A 10 16.06 -22.99 -0.32
C ASN A 10 14.90 -23.55 0.49
N ILE A 11 15.18 -24.31 1.55
CA ILE A 11 14.14 -24.84 2.46
C ILE A 11 13.44 -23.67 3.16
N VAL A 12 14.21 -22.74 3.72
CA VAL A 12 13.68 -21.56 4.39
C VAL A 12 12.86 -20.67 3.43
N PHE A 13 13.36 -20.47 2.20
CA PHE A 13 12.64 -19.73 1.15
C PHE A 13 11.27 -20.36 0.85
N VAL A 14 11.22 -21.69 0.66
CA VAL A 14 9.96 -22.39 0.39
C VAL A 14 9.02 -22.31 1.59
N LEU A 15 9.51 -22.51 2.81
CA LEU A 15 8.69 -22.41 4.02
C LEU A 15 8.07 -21.02 4.20
N LEU A 16 8.87 -19.96 4.06
CA LEU A 16 8.39 -18.59 4.19
C LEU A 16 7.39 -18.22 3.10
N SER A 17 7.65 -18.62 1.85
CA SER A 17 6.72 -18.37 0.73
C SER A 17 5.38 -19.10 0.95
N THR A 18 5.44 -20.35 1.38
CA THR A 18 4.24 -21.15 1.68
C THR A 18 3.47 -20.56 2.86
N SER A 19 4.16 -20.15 3.92
CA SER A 19 3.54 -19.51 5.08
C SER A 19 2.85 -18.21 4.70
N THR A 20 3.50 -17.38 3.88
CA THR A 20 2.91 -16.12 3.39
C THR A 20 1.62 -16.38 2.60
N ILE A 21 1.66 -17.33 1.66
CA ILE A 21 0.47 -17.70 0.88
C ILE A 21 -0.63 -18.26 1.79
N PHE A 22 -0.26 -19.12 2.74
CA PHE A 22 -1.22 -19.71 3.68
C PHE A 22 -1.92 -18.63 4.53
N ILE A 23 -1.17 -17.64 5.07
CA ILE A 23 -1.74 -16.55 5.86
C ILE A 23 -2.69 -15.69 4.99
N LEU A 24 -2.33 -15.40 3.74
CA LEU A 24 -3.22 -14.65 2.83
C LEU A 24 -4.52 -15.42 2.58
N ILE A 25 -4.44 -16.72 2.29
CA ILE A 25 -5.62 -17.57 2.08
C ILE A 25 -6.45 -17.64 3.36
N TYR A 26 -5.81 -17.87 4.51
CA TYR A 26 -6.47 -17.90 5.81
C TYR A 26 -7.25 -16.60 6.08
N ASN A 27 -6.63 -15.44 5.83
CA ASN A 27 -7.29 -14.14 6.00
C ASN A 27 -8.47 -13.94 5.04
N ILE A 28 -8.39 -14.43 3.79
CA ILE A 28 -9.52 -14.38 2.86
C ILE A 28 -10.75 -15.09 3.45
N TYR A 29 -10.56 -16.21 4.15
CA TYR A 29 -11.66 -16.98 4.73
C TYR A 29 -12.16 -16.39 6.07
N HIS A 30 -11.27 -15.96 6.93
CA HIS A 30 -11.58 -15.64 8.33
C HIS A 30 -11.68 -14.14 8.63
N TYR A 31 -10.93 -13.30 7.92
CA TYR A 31 -10.95 -11.86 8.19
C TYR A 31 -12.12 -11.17 7.47
N THR A 32 -12.94 -10.45 8.23
CA THR A 32 -14.04 -9.65 7.68
C THR A 32 -13.50 -8.28 7.19
N PRO A 33 -13.60 -7.94 5.89
CA PRO A 33 -12.95 -6.74 5.32
C PRO A 33 -13.38 -5.41 5.94
N ILE A 34 -14.58 -5.35 6.54
CA ILE A 34 -15.10 -4.15 7.22
C ILE A 34 -14.56 -3.99 8.64
N LEU A 35 -13.85 -4.98 9.17
CA LEU A 35 -13.22 -4.87 10.49
C LEU A 35 -11.91 -4.10 10.39
N GLY A 36 -11.75 -3.13 11.26
CA GLY A 36 -10.53 -2.35 11.40
C GLY A 36 -10.79 -0.86 11.48
N TYR A 37 -9.76 -0.14 11.88
CA TYR A 37 -9.80 1.31 11.96
C TYR A 37 -10.07 1.90 10.57
N ASP A 38 -10.98 2.85 10.48
CA ASP A 38 -11.43 3.53 9.25
C ASP A 38 -12.10 2.66 8.18
N ALA A 39 -12.32 1.36 8.44
CA ALA A 39 -12.86 0.46 7.42
C ALA A 39 -14.24 0.93 6.91
N GLU A 40 -15.12 1.35 7.80
CA GLU A 40 -16.45 1.86 7.44
C GLU A 40 -16.37 3.06 6.48
N ALA A 41 -15.43 3.98 6.73
CA ALA A 41 -15.26 5.15 5.88
C ALA A 41 -14.75 4.77 4.47
N HIS A 42 -13.90 3.75 4.36
CA HIS A 42 -13.49 3.20 3.06
C HIS A 42 -14.64 2.52 2.32
N PHE A 43 -15.52 1.81 3.03
CA PHE A 43 -16.74 1.23 2.47
C PHE A 43 -17.71 2.33 1.99
N SER A 44 -17.91 3.39 2.77
CA SER A 44 -18.72 4.55 2.37
C SER A 44 -18.19 5.22 1.11
N TYR A 45 -16.86 5.30 0.95
CA TYR A 45 -16.21 5.79 -0.28
C TYR A 45 -16.58 4.94 -1.50
N VAL A 46 -16.48 3.62 -1.38
CA VAL A 46 -16.84 2.66 -2.43
C VAL A 46 -18.33 2.78 -2.78
N ASP A 47 -19.19 2.84 -1.78
CA ASP A 47 -20.64 2.95 -1.96
C ASP A 47 -21.01 4.24 -2.70
N TYR A 48 -20.34 5.35 -2.37
CA TYR A 48 -20.57 6.61 -3.07
C TYR A 48 -20.13 6.54 -4.53
N LEU A 49 -18.88 6.13 -4.79
CA LEU A 49 -18.34 6.01 -6.15
C LEU A 49 -19.21 5.14 -7.04
N SER A 50 -19.65 4.02 -6.52
CA SER A 50 -20.43 3.04 -7.28
C SER A 50 -21.82 3.51 -7.69
N ARG A 51 -22.37 4.57 -7.05
CA ARG A 51 -23.66 5.18 -7.46
C ARG A 51 -23.56 5.88 -8.80
N TYR A 52 -22.39 6.42 -9.13
CA TYR A 52 -22.18 7.20 -10.35
C TYR A 52 -21.49 6.39 -11.45
N LEU A 53 -20.68 5.40 -11.08
CA LEU A 53 -20.05 4.50 -12.05
C LEU A 53 -21.08 3.59 -12.73
N PRO A 54 -20.87 3.23 -14.01
CA PRO A 54 -19.73 3.58 -14.88
C PRO A 54 -19.89 4.91 -15.64
N LYS A 55 -20.98 5.66 -15.44
CA LYS A 55 -21.29 6.85 -16.23
C LYS A 55 -20.36 8.03 -15.91
N GLU A 56 -20.03 8.19 -14.65
CA GLU A 56 -19.26 9.33 -14.16
C GLU A 56 -18.34 8.89 -13.02
N LEU A 57 -17.11 9.40 -13.00
CA LEU A 57 -16.21 9.28 -11.86
C LEU A 57 -16.42 10.48 -10.92
N LYS A 58 -17.43 10.38 -10.06
CA LYS A 58 -17.72 11.42 -9.06
C LYS A 58 -17.11 11.03 -7.71
N LEU A 59 -16.27 11.90 -7.19
CA LEU A 59 -15.60 11.68 -5.90
C LEU A 59 -16.51 12.10 -4.73
N PRO A 60 -16.44 11.42 -3.58
CA PRO A 60 -17.17 11.84 -2.39
C PRO A 60 -16.62 13.15 -1.83
N SER A 61 -17.45 13.88 -1.11
CA SER A 61 -17.08 15.01 -0.27
C SER A 61 -16.91 14.58 1.19
N GLN A 62 -16.56 15.54 2.04
CA GLN A 62 -16.44 15.35 3.47
C GLN A 62 -17.73 14.84 4.14
N ASP A 63 -18.89 15.23 3.59
CA ASP A 63 -20.21 14.84 4.13
C ASP A 63 -20.53 13.36 3.87
N GLU A 64 -19.96 12.76 2.83
CA GLU A 64 -20.22 11.36 2.49
C GLU A 64 -19.26 10.39 3.16
N THR A 65 -17.98 10.78 3.31
CA THR A 65 -16.99 9.97 4.00
C THR A 65 -15.84 10.80 4.52
N ARG A 66 -15.34 10.48 5.70
CA ARG A 66 -14.10 11.12 6.22
C ARG A 66 -12.85 10.79 5.40
N GLU A 67 -12.87 9.75 4.58
CA GLU A 67 -11.77 9.36 3.70
C GLU A 67 -11.82 10.03 2.32
N PHE A 68 -12.65 11.06 2.12
CA PHE A 68 -12.85 11.80 0.87
C PHE A 68 -11.56 12.32 0.25
N PHE A 69 -10.56 12.61 1.08
CA PHE A 69 -9.25 13.11 0.66
C PHE A 69 -8.33 12.03 0.07
N ASN A 70 -8.68 10.76 0.18
CA ASN A 70 -7.88 9.69 -0.40
C ASN A 70 -8.06 9.63 -1.92
N PRO A 71 -6.94 9.42 -2.66
CA PRO A 71 -7.02 9.23 -4.10
C PRO A 71 -7.83 7.99 -4.48
N PRO A 72 -8.56 8.03 -5.61
CA PRO A 72 -9.62 7.06 -5.90
C PRO A 72 -9.14 5.69 -6.37
N PHE A 73 -7.87 5.52 -6.74
CA PHE A 73 -7.42 4.31 -7.44
C PHE A 73 -7.69 3.01 -6.66
N GLY A 74 -7.46 3.03 -5.34
CA GLY A 74 -7.73 1.88 -4.47
C GLY A 74 -9.21 1.52 -4.33
N TYR A 75 -10.12 2.45 -4.68
CA TYR A 75 -11.56 2.28 -4.56
C TYR A 75 -12.25 1.92 -5.88
N LEU A 76 -11.55 2.05 -7.02
CA LEU A 76 -12.14 1.77 -8.33
C LEU A 76 -12.55 0.30 -8.45
N PHE A 77 -11.67 -0.63 -8.13
CA PHE A 77 -11.97 -2.07 -8.26
C PHE A 77 -13.19 -2.48 -7.41
N PRO A 78 -13.24 -2.23 -6.09
CA PRO A 78 -14.41 -2.58 -5.30
C PRO A 78 -15.70 -1.87 -5.77
N SER A 79 -15.61 -0.63 -6.26
CA SER A 79 -16.78 0.08 -6.78
C SER A 79 -17.33 -0.56 -8.05
N PHE A 80 -16.48 -1.03 -8.97
CA PHE A 80 -16.94 -1.79 -10.14
C PHE A 80 -17.56 -3.13 -9.74
N VAL A 81 -16.98 -3.84 -8.77
CA VAL A 81 -17.57 -5.08 -8.25
C VAL A 81 -18.95 -4.81 -7.66
N GLN A 82 -19.12 -3.70 -6.94
CA GLN A 82 -20.41 -3.32 -6.36
C GLN A 82 -21.44 -2.98 -7.43
N VAL A 83 -21.08 -2.23 -8.48
CA VAL A 83 -21.96 -1.96 -9.62
C VAL A 83 -22.40 -3.28 -10.26
N PHE A 84 -21.48 -4.19 -10.50
CA PHE A 84 -21.79 -5.50 -11.09
C PHE A 84 -22.71 -6.33 -10.19
N CYS A 85 -22.41 -6.36 -8.87
CA CYS A 85 -23.23 -7.06 -7.89
C CYS A 85 -24.67 -6.51 -7.87
N ARG A 86 -24.85 -5.19 -7.83
CA ARG A 86 -26.21 -4.56 -7.84
C ARG A 86 -26.97 -4.92 -9.11
N ASN A 87 -26.34 -4.83 -10.27
CA ASN A 87 -27.01 -5.18 -11.54
C ASN A 87 -27.47 -6.65 -11.57
N LEU A 88 -26.69 -7.57 -10.97
CA LEU A 88 -27.09 -8.96 -10.84
C LEU A 88 -28.27 -9.17 -9.88
N ILE A 89 -28.26 -8.46 -8.73
CA ILE A 89 -29.30 -8.56 -7.73
C ILE A 89 -30.61 -7.98 -8.26
N GLU A 90 -30.58 -6.81 -8.88
CA GLU A 90 -31.75 -6.19 -9.52
C GLU A 90 -32.37 -7.10 -10.58
N SER A 91 -31.54 -7.80 -11.36
CA SER A 91 -32.01 -8.75 -12.38
C SER A 91 -32.61 -10.02 -11.80
N SER A 92 -32.23 -10.42 -10.60
CA SER A 92 -32.61 -11.69 -9.94
C SER A 92 -33.63 -11.55 -8.82
N ASN A 93 -34.08 -10.32 -8.49
CA ASN A 93 -34.96 -10.01 -7.35
C ASN A 93 -34.45 -10.53 -5.98
N LEU A 94 -33.15 -10.68 -5.82
CA LEU A 94 -32.54 -11.12 -4.57
C LEU A 94 -32.31 -9.92 -3.64
N LEU A 95 -32.67 -10.08 -2.37
CA LEU A 95 -32.38 -9.11 -1.30
C LEU A 95 -31.02 -9.45 -0.68
N THR A 96 -29.94 -9.20 -1.41
CA THR A 96 -28.57 -9.52 -0.94
C THR A 96 -27.77 -8.24 -0.80
N ASP A 97 -27.07 -8.09 0.32
CA ASP A 97 -26.13 -6.98 0.52
C ASP A 97 -24.84 -7.22 -0.29
N CYS A 98 -24.45 -6.24 -1.10
CA CYS A 98 -23.25 -6.29 -1.91
C CYS A 98 -21.97 -6.00 -1.13
N GLN A 99 -22.02 -5.42 0.06
CA GLN A 99 -20.85 -5.05 0.84
C GLN A 99 -19.92 -6.24 1.15
N PRO A 100 -20.42 -7.38 1.65
CA PRO A 100 -19.57 -8.55 1.87
C PRO A 100 -18.94 -9.06 0.57
N ILE A 101 -19.68 -8.97 -0.55
CA ILE A 101 -19.22 -9.48 -1.86
C ILE A 101 -18.06 -8.65 -2.38
N TYR A 102 -18.21 -7.33 -2.50
CA TYR A 102 -17.12 -6.49 -3.01
C TYR A 102 -15.97 -6.38 -2.01
N GLY A 103 -16.24 -6.47 -0.71
CA GLY A 103 -15.19 -6.55 0.31
C GLY A 103 -14.30 -7.77 0.13
N LYS A 104 -14.90 -8.96 -0.02
CA LYS A 104 -14.15 -10.22 -0.26
C LYS A 104 -13.46 -10.25 -1.62
N ALA A 105 -14.11 -9.78 -2.67
CA ALA A 105 -13.49 -9.66 -3.99
C ALA A 105 -12.24 -8.76 -3.95
N THR A 106 -12.32 -7.64 -3.23
CA THR A 106 -11.18 -6.73 -3.06
C THR A 106 -10.05 -7.37 -2.27
N GLN A 107 -10.37 -8.09 -1.20
CA GLN A 107 -9.40 -8.83 -0.41
C GLN A 107 -8.63 -9.86 -1.26
N ILE A 108 -9.33 -10.61 -2.10
CA ILE A 108 -8.73 -11.56 -3.05
C ILE A 108 -7.82 -10.83 -4.04
N PHE A 109 -8.31 -9.75 -4.64
CA PHE A 109 -7.56 -8.97 -5.61
C PHE A 109 -6.30 -8.33 -5.01
N GLN A 110 -6.39 -7.75 -3.82
CA GLN A 110 -5.24 -7.16 -3.11
C GLN A 110 -4.23 -8.22 -2.70
N SER A 111 -4.69 -9.43 -2.29
CA SER A 111 -3.81 -10.56 -2.02
C SER A 111 -3.04 -11.00 -3.27
N PHE A 112 -3.72 -11.05 -4.42
CA PHE A 112 -3.07 -11.32 -5.70
C PHE A 112 -2.03 -10.24 -6.05
N LEU A 113 -2.37 -8.95 -5.92
CA LEU A 113 -1.43 -7.84 -6.14
C LEU A 113 -0.21 -7.97 -5.23
N TYR A 114 -0.40 -8.35 -3.97
CA TYR A 114 0.71 -8.52 -3.03
C TYR A 114 1.64 -9.67 -3.43
N ILE A 115 1.10 -10.80 -3.86
CA ILE A 115 1.90 -11.91 -4.38
C ILE A 115 2.72 -11.44 -5.60
N VAL A 116 2.10 -10.74 -6.54
CA VAL A 116 2.81 -10.18 -7.71
C VAL A 116 3.89 -9.19 -7.28
N THR A 117 3.61 -8.35 -6.27
CA THR A 117 4.58 -7.42 -5.68
C THR A 117 5.80 -8.16 -5.13
N ILE A 118 5.59 -9.26 -4.41
CA ILE A 118 6.67 -10.10 -3.89
C ILE A 118 7.54 -10.62 -5.05
N PHE A 119 6.94 -11.15 -6.11
CA PHE A 119 7.68 -11.63 -7.27
C PHE A 119 8.49 -10.53 -7.97
N ILE A 120 7.92 -9.34 -8.14
CA ILE A 120 8.62 -8.18 -8.72
C ILE A 120 9.82 -7.81 -7.86
N ASN A 121 9.66 -7.74 -6.53
CA ASN A 121 10.72 -7.39 -5.60
C ASN A 121 11.83 -8.45 -5.55
N LEU A 122 11.48 -9.74 -5.55
CA LEU A 122 12.45 -10.82 -5.64
C LEU A 122 13.23 -10.77 -6.95
N PHE A 123 12.57 -10.50 -8.07
CA PHE A 123 13.24 -10.31 -9.35
C PHE A 123 14.18 -9.10 -9.31
N THR A 124 13.71 -7.98 -8.77
CA THR A 124 14.50 -6.74 -8.58
C THR A 124 15.74 -7.00 -7.72
N LEU A 125 15.60 -7.71 -6.60
CA LEU A 125 16.70 -8.10 -5.75
C LEU A 125 17.74 -8.97 -6.48
N LYS A 126 17.29 -9.94 -7.29
CA LYS A 126 18.20 -10.79 -8.08
C LYS A 126 19.02 -10.00 -9.09
N VAL A 127 18.42 -8.98 -9.70
CA VAL A 127 19.14 -8.07 -10.60
C VAL A 127 20.21 -7.28 -9.84
N ILE A 128 19.86 -6.70 -8.67
CA ILE A 128 20.78 -5.89 -7.86
C ILE A 128 21.90 -6.74 -7.24
N THR A 129 21.56 -7.89 -6.67
CA THR A 129 22.49 -8.70 -5.85
C THR A 129 23.22 -9.78 -6.63
N LYS A 130 22.99 -9.86 -7.95
CA LYS A 130 23.55 -10.89 -8.82
C LYS A 130 23.27 -12.31 -8.32
N SER A 131 22.03 -12.55 -7.94
CA SER A 131 21.52 -13.89 -7.53
C SER A 131 22.06 -14.46 -6.22
N LYS A 132 22.31 -13.65 -5.22
CA LYS A 132 22.64 -14.15 -3.86
C LYS A 132 21.35 -14.50 -3.11
N ASN A 133 21.05 -15.79 -2.96
CA ASN A 133 19.84 -16.32 -2.31
C ASN A 133 19.60 -15.80 -0.88
N ILE A 134 20.64 -15.38 -0.16
CA ILE A 134 20.50 -14.85 1.20
C ILE A 134 19.66 -13.58 1.26
N PHE A 135 19.72 -12.74 0.24
CA PHE A 135 18.91 -11.52 0.18
C PHE A 135 17.44 -11.84 -0.10
N ASP A 136 17.16 -12.87 -0.92
CA ASP A 136 15.79 -13.33 -1.20
C ASP A 136 15.14 -13.84 0.09
N VAL A 137 15.88 -14.64 0.88
CA VAL A 137 15.42 -15.14 2.19
C VAL A 137 15.22 -14.00 3.17
N GLY A 138 16.17 -13.06 3.27
CA GLY A 138 16.05 -11.89 4.14
C GLY A 138 14.82 -11.04 3.82
N TYR A 139 14.55 -10.81 2.54
CA TYR A 139 13.33 -10.11 2.10
C TYR A 139 12.07 -10.86 2.52
N LEU A 140 11.99 -12.17 2.29
CA LEU A 140 10.83 -12.98 2.68
C LEU A 140 10.63 -13.01 4.20
N VAL A 141 11.71 -13.08 4.98
CA VAL A 141 11.63 -12.97 6.45
C VAL A 141 10.97 -11.65 6.84
N LEU A 142 11.44 -10.53 6.30
CA LEU A 142 10.89 -9.22 6.62
C LEU A 142 9.39 -9.13 6.29
N ILE A 143 8.99 -9.49 5.08
CA ILE A 143 7.58 -9.36 4.68
C ILE A 143 6.66 -10.34 5.40
N SER A 144 7.15 -11.54 5.74
CA SER A 144 6.36 -12.57 6.43
C SER A 144 6.14 -12.25 7.90
N LEU A 145 7.07 -11.51 8.52
CA LEU A 145 6.97 -11.12 9.94
C LEU A 145 6.18 -9.82 10.14
N LEU A 146 6.00 -9.00 9.10
CA LEU A 146 5.25 -7.75 9.21
C LEU A 146 3.75 -8.00 9.09
N ALA A 147 3.10 -8.25 10.22
CA ALA A 147 1.65 -8.51 10.29
C ALA A 147 0.80 -7.38 9.74
N VAL A 148 1.27 -6.13 9.83
CA VAL A 148 0.61 -4.96 9.23
C VAL A 148 0.35 -5.13 7.74
N ASN A 149 1.21 -5.84 7.02
CA ASN A 149 1.00 -6.12 5.59
C ASN A 149 -0.26 -6.95 5.37
N TYR A 150 -0.42 -8.04 6.13
CA TYR A 150 -1.57 -8.94 5.98
C TYR A 150 -2.89 -8.27 6.35
N ARG A 151 -2.88 -7.46 7.41
CA ARG A 151 -4.05 -6.66 7.80
C ARG A 151 -4.41 -5.65 6.71
N THR A 152 -3.43 -4.89 6.21
CA THR A 152 -3.64 -3.87 5.18
C THR A 152 -4.21 -4.47 3.89
N ILE A 153 -3.73 -5.67 3.51
CA ILE A 153 -4.22 -6.39 2.33
C ILE A 153 -5.63 -6.93 2.52
N SER A 154 -5.99 -7.23 3.76
CA SER A 154 -7.31 -7.78 4.09
C SER A 154 -8.43 -6.75 4.17
N MET A 155 -8.12 -5.45 4.07
CA MET A 155 -9.06 -4.32 4.12
C MET A 155 -9.08 -3.58 2.78
N ILE A 156 -10.17 -2.83 2.51
CA ILE A 156 -10.20 -1.92 1.34
C ILE A 156 -9.29 -0.73 1.63
N ARG A 157 -8.16 -0.66 0.92
CA ARG A 157 -7.16 0.41 1.13
C ARG A 157 -6.37 0.70 -0.15
N GLY A 158 -5.72 1.87 -0.20
CA GLY A 158 -4.82 2.26 -1.28
C GLY A 158 -3.39 1.69 -1.16
N GLU A 159 -2.99 1.24 0.04
CA GLU A 159 -1.63 0.76 0.34
C GLU A 159 -1.21 -0.46 -0.50
N PRO A 160 -2.03 -1.48 -0.75
CA PRO A 160 -1.63 -2.60 -1.61
C PRO A 160 -1.30 -2.14 -3.03
N TYR A 161 -2.01 -1.15 -3.54
CA TYR A 161 -1.79 -0.59 -4.88
C TYR A 161 -0.50 0.23 -4.94
N ILE A 162 -0.25 1.10 -3.94
CA ILE A 162 0.98 1.88 -3.94
C ILE A 162 2.21 0.99 -3.77
N LEU A 163 2.16 -0.08 -2.96
CA LEU A 163 3.25 -1.05 -2.82
C LEU A 163 3.55 -1.74 -4.16
N PHE A 164 2.51 -2.14 -4.89
CA PHE A 164 2.65 -2.72 -6.21
C PHE A 164 3.30 -1.75 -7.21
N PHE A 165 2.79 -0.53 -7.31
CA PHE A 165 3.33 0.47 -8.24
C PHE A 165 4.72 0.96 -7.85
N LEU A 166 5.05 1.07 -6.56
CA LEU A 166 6.41 1.36 -6.10
C LEU A 166 7.39 0.23 -6.51
N SER A 167 6.98 -1.03 -6.43
CA SER A 167 7.80 -2.15 -6.88
C SER A 167 8.04 -2.12 -8.39
N LEU A 168 7.02 -1.81 -9.19
CA LEU A 168 7.16 -1.57 -10.62
C LEU A 168 8.07 -0.37 -10.92
N PHE A 169 7.96 0.70 -10.13
CA PHE A 169 8.79 1.88 -10.25
C PHE A 169 10.26 1.58 -10.00
N LEU A 170 10.58 0.82 -8.94
CA LEU A 170 11.95 0.38 -8.66
C LEU A 170 12.52 -0.46 -9.81
N LEU A 171 11.72 -1.37 -10.36
CA LEU A 171 12.12 -2.16 -11.52
C LEU A 171 12.33 -1.29 -12.77
N ALA A 172 11.48 -0.26 -12.95
CA ALA A 172 11.63 0.69 -14.05
C ALA A 172 12.93 1.50 -13.92
N ILE A 173 13.27 1.97 -12.71
CA ILE A 173 14.54 2.65 -12.42
C ILE A 173 15.72 1.78 -12.92
N LEU A 174 15.79 0.52 -12.49
CA LEU A 174 16.90 -0.38 -12.86
C LEU A 174 17.01 -0.55 -14.38
N LYS A 175 15.90 -0.74 -15.07
CA LYS A 175 15.89 -0.90 -16.54
C LYS A 175 16.32 0.36 -17.28
N VAL A 176 16.01 1.52 -16.75
CA VAL A 176 16.40 2.80 -17.36
C VAL A 176 17.86 3.08 -17.08
N GLU A 177 18.37 2.70 -15.91
CA GLU A 177 19.79 2.81 -15.56
C GLU A 177 20.67 1.96 -16.45
N ASP A 178 20.31 0.70 -16.69
CA ASP A 178 21.05 -0.21 -17.58
C ASP A 178 21.21 0.34 -19.00
N ARG A 179 20.34 1.25 -19.42
CA ARG A 179 20.31 1.88 -20.75
C ARG A 179 20.87 3.31 -20.74
N ASP A 180 21.55 3.73 -19.69
CA ASP A 180 22.09 5.09 -19.52
C ASP A 180 21.03 6.19 -19.81
N TYR A 181 19.78 5.96 -19.36
CA TYR A 181 18.64 6.88 -19.54
C TYR A 181 18.34 7.19 -21.01
N ASP A 182 18.20 6.14 -21.84
CA ASP A 182 17.66 6.29 -23.17
C ASP A 182 16.32 7.03 -23.13
N LEU A 183 16.23 8.16 -23.84
CA LEU A 183 15.06 9.06 -23.83
C LEU A 183 13.93 8.53 -24.72
N SER A 184 13.66 7.23 -24.67
CA SER A 184 12.54 6.62 -25.37
C SER A 184 11.21 7.15 -24.82
N PHE A 185 10.40 7.73 -25.70
CA PHE A 185 9.07 8.24 -25.35
C PHE A 185 8.19 7.18 -24.68
N LYS A 186 8.27 5.92 -25.13
CA LYS A 186 7.52 4.81 -24.54
C LYS A 186 7.89 4.55 -23.08
N GLN A 187 9.18 4.64 -22.76
CA GLN A 187 9.66 4.45 -21.37
C GLN A 187 9.26 5.63 -20.49
N ILE A 188 9.35 6.85 -20.99
CA ILE A 188 8.91 8.06 -20.30
C ILE A 188 7.41 7.98 -20.01
N LEU A 189 6.60 7.62 -21.00
CA LEU A 189 5.16 7.48 -20.84
C LEU A 189 4.79 6.37 -19.85
N PHE A 190 5.44 5.20 -19.94
CA PHE A 190 5.21 4.09 -19.02
C PHE A 190 5.57 4.45 -17.58
N THR A 191 6.74 5.06 -17.39
CA THR A 191 7.19 5.49 -16.05
C THR A 191 6.30 6.60 -15.49
N GLY A 192 5.89 7.55 -16.34
CA GLY A 192 4.93 8.59 -15.97
C GLY A 192 3.57 8.01 -15.57
N GLY A 193 3.10 6.99 -16.28
CA GLY A 193 1.90 6.24 -15.91
C GLY A 193 2.02 5.56 -14.54
N ILE A 194 3.15 4.95 -14.24
CA ILE A 194 3.41 4.38 -12.90
C ILE A 194 3.38 5.47 -11.83
N ILE A 195 4.01 6.63 -12.06
CA ILE A 195 4.00 7.77 -11.13
C ILE A 195 2.56 8.25 -10.90
N ALA A 196 1.75 8.36 -11.95
CA ALA A 196 0.33 8.72 -11.83
C ALA A 196 -0.44 7.71 -10.97
N CYS A 197 -0.24 6.42 -11.20
CA CYS A 197 -0.88 5.37 -10.40
C CYS A 197 -0.44 5.41 -8.92
N ILE A 198 0.83 5.71 -8.64
CA ILE A 198 1.33 5.92 -7.28
C ILE A 198 0.60 7.10 -6.64
N ALA A 199 0.55 8.24 -7.31
CA ALA A 199 -0.09 9.45 -6.82
C ALA A 199 -1.61 9.25 -6.60
N LEU A 200 -2.28 8.51 -7.49
CA LEU A 200 -3.72 8.22 -7.38
C LEU A 200 -4.04 7.06 -6.43
N SER A 201 -3.03 6.34 -5.92
CA SER A 201 -3.23 5.29 -4.90
C SER A 201 -3.17 5.85 -3.48
N ARG A 202 -2.20 6.70 -3.19
CA ARG A 202 -2.03 7.37 -1.87
C ARG A 202 -1.30 8.69 -2.01
N GLN A 203 -1.70 9.68 -1.22
CA GLN A 203 -1.10 11.02 -1.22
C GLN A 203 0.39 11.00 -0.87
N TRP A 204 0.81 10.18 0.08
CA TRP A 204 2.21 10.08 0.50
C TRP A 204 3.13 9.44 -0.57
N GLY A 205 2.59 9.05 -1.72
CA GLY A 205 3.36 8.61 -2.88
C GLY A 205 4.41 9.60 -3.37
N PHE A 206 4.27 10.90 -3.05
CA PHE A 206 5.30 11.91 -3.36
C PHE A 206 6.66 11.63 -2.71
N LEU A 207 6.71 10.83 -1.65
CA LEU A 207 7.97 10.43 -1.01
C LEU A 207 8.92 9.69 -1.97
N LEU A 208 8.42 9.15 -3.08
CA LEU A 208 9.24 8.54 -4.13
C LEU A 208 10.28 9.52 -4.72
N PHE A 209 10.04 10.82 -4.68
CA PHE A 209 10.97 11.81 -5.20
C PHE A 209 12.24 11.97 -4.36
N ILE A 210 12.17 11.65 -3.06
CA ILE A 210 13.33 11.73 -2.16
C ILE A 210 14.50 10.87 -2.67
N PRO A 211 14.34 9.54 -2.90
CA PRO A 211 15.43 8.72 -3.44
C PRO A 211 15.86 9.17 -4.84
N LEU A 212 14.95 9.70 -5.69
CA LEU A 212 15.34 10.21 -7.01
C LEU A 212 16.27 11.42 -6.91
N ILE A 213 16.04 12.33 -5.95
CA ILE A 213 16.92 13.47 -5.69
C ILE A 213 18.30 12.96 -5.26
N PHE A 214 18.39 11.99 -4.36
CA PHE A 214 19.67 11.42 -3.95
C PHE A 214 20.41 10.73 -5.10
N LEU A 215 19.71 10.00 -5.96
CA LEU A 215 20.29 9.34 -7.12
C LEU A 215 20.88 10.34 -8.13
N LEU A 216 20.33 11.55 -8.25
CA LEU A 216 20.86 12.61 -9.12
C LEU A 216 22.32 12.94 -8.79
N PHE A 217 22.69 12.95 -7.49
CA PHE A 217 24.05 13.30 -7.08
C PHE A 217 25.08 12.21 -7.45
N SER A 218 24.64 10.97 -7.56
CA SER A 218 25.52 9.82 -7.86
C SER A 218 25.67 9.54 -9.36
N ARG A 219 24.93 10.22 -10.26
CA ARG A 219 24.90 9.92 -11.70
C ARG A 219 25.93 10.66 -12.53
N LYS A 220 26.51 9.96 -13.51
CA LYS A 220 27.45 10.53 -14.49
C LYS A 220 26.69 11.40 -15.52
N SER A 221 25.63 10.90 -16.11
CA SER A 221 24.80 11.59 -17.10
C SER A 221 23.62 12.35 -16.44
N LYS A 222 23.93 13.43 -15.71
CA LYS A 222 22.92 14.23 -15.03
C LYS A 222 21.86 14.81 -15.95
N LYS A 223 22.21 15.20 -17.19
CA LYS A 223 21.29 15.79 -18.15
C LYS A 223 20.20 14.80 -18.56
N ASN A 224 20.57 13.61 -19.03
CA ASN A 224 19.61 12.58 -19.43
C ASN A 224 18.74 12.13 -18.25
N TYR A 225 19.35 11.97 -17.07
CA TYR A 225 18.65 11.70 -15.83
C TYR A 225 17.54 12.72 -15.55
N LEU A 226 17.89 14.01 -15.55
CA LEU A 226 16.94 15.09 -15.28
C LEU A 226 15.84 15.15 -16.34
N ILE A 227 16.16 15.04 -17.63
CA ILE A 227 15.17 15.05 -18.71
C ILE A 227 14.20 13.88 -18.53
N PHE A 228 14.71 12.67 -18.30
CA PHE A 228 13.88 11.48 -18.15
C PHE A 228 12.90 11.62 -16.97
N TRP A 229 13.42 11.96 -15.78
CA TRP A 229 12.59 12.04 -14.58
C TRP A 229 11.67 13.25 -14.58
N SER A 230 12.09 14.41 -15.09
CA SER A 230 11.22 15.57 -15.22
C SER A 230 10.07 15.30 -16.20
N SER A 231 10.37 14.69 -17.35
CA SER A 231 9.33 14.34 -18.34
C SER A 231 8.36 13.27 -17.81
N SER A 232 8.88 12.23 -17.16
CA SER A 232 8.03 11.19 -16.53
C SER A 232 7.18 11.75 -15.40
N SER A 233 7.75 12.62 -14.55
CA SER A 233 7.03 13.28 -13.48
C SER A 233 5.97 14.24 -13.98
N PHE A 234 6.26 14.97 -15.07
CA PHE A 234 5.27 15.84 -15.71
C PHE A 234 4.08 15.04 -16.23
N ILE A 235 4.32 13.90 -16.89
CA ILE A 235 3.26 13.00 -17.34
C ILE A 235 2.48 12.46 -16.13
N GLY A 236 3.17 12.02 -15.09
CA GLY A 236 2.54 11.55 -13.85
C GLY A 236 1.64 12.62 -13.21
N ALA A 237 2.14 13.85 -13.13
CA ALA A 237 1.38 15.00 -12.62
C ALA A 237 0.16 15.31 -13.52
N LEU A 238 0.32 15.29 -14.85
CA LEU A 238 -0.77 15.56 -15.77
C LEU A 238 -1.95 14.58 -15.58
N PHE A 239 -1.66 13.28 -15.40
CA PHE A 239 -2.69 12.26 -15.22
C PHE A 239 -3.28 12.22 -13.81
N SER A 240 -2.60 12.75 -12.79
CA SER A 240 -3.07 12.73 -11.41
C SER A 240 -3.56 14.09 -10.88
N SER A 241 -3.18 15.19 -11.54
CA SER A 241 -3.44 16.57 -11.06
C SER A 241 -4.92 16.89 -10.86
N TRP A 242 -5.81 16.33 -11.68
CA TRP A 242 -7.24 16.56 -11.60
C TRP A 242 -7.80 16.28 -10.19
N PHE A 243 -7.31 15.23 -9.54
CA PHE A 243 -7.69 14.89 -8.18
C PHE A 243 -7.22 15.94 -7.17
N TYR A 244 -5.92 16.30 -7.22
CA TYR A 244 -5.31 17.25 -6.28
C TYR A 244 -5.81 18.68 -6.50
N ILE A 245 -6.02 19.08 -7.75
CA ILE A 245 -6.61 20.38 -8.09
C ILE A 245 -8.05 20.45 -7.57
N GLY A 246 -8.82 19.37 -7.71
CA GLY A 246 -10.17 19.26 -7.16
C GLY A 246 -10.19 19.42 -5.63
N LEU A 247 -9.26 18.78 -4.91
CA LEU A 247 -9.13 18.97 -3.46
C LEU A 247 -8.80 20.44 -3.12
N TYR A 248 -7.86 21.05 -3.85
CA TYR A 248 -7.49 22.43 -3.61
C TYR A 248 -8.65 23.41 -3.88
N GLN A 249 -9.40 23.21 -4.96
CA GLN A 249 -10.55 24.04 -5.29
C GLN A 249 -11.67 23.94 -4.27
N ASN A 250 -11.94 22.74 -3.76
CA ASN A 250 -13.04 22.53 -2.81
C ASN A 250 -12.66 22.82 -1.36
N TYR A 251 -11.39 22.60 -0.97
CA TYR A 251 -10.98 22.64 0.43
C TYR A 251 -9.79 23.57 0.72
N GLY A 252 -9.24 24.23 -0.29
CA GLY A 252 -8.07 25.10 -0.12
C GLY A 252 -6.77 24.37 0.21
N SER A 253 -6.76 23.02 0.11
CA SER A 253 -5.61 22.18 0.44
C SER A 253 -5.45 21.06 -0.60
N PHE A 254 -4.22 20.83 -1.07
CA PHE A 254 -3.93 19.72 -1.99
C PHE A 254 -4.06 18.33 -1.35
N THR A 255 -3.99 18.25 -0.04
CA THR A 255 -4.11 16.97 0.68
C THR A 255 -5.42 16.84 1.42
N ALA A 256 -6.01 17.94 1.87
CA ALA A 256 -7.25 18.01 2.66
C ALA A 256 -7.30 16.98 3.84
N PHE A 257 -6.12 16.57 4.32
CA PHE A 257 -5.97 15.55 5.35
C PHE A 257 -6.32 16.10 6.73
N ASN A 258 -7.12 15.37 7.51
CA ASN A 258 -7.53 15.72 8.88
C ASN A 258 -8.13 17.13 9.04
N MET A 259 -8.90 17.61 8.08
CA MET A 259 -9.52 18.93 8.17
C MET A 259 -10.52 19.06 9.32
N GLU A 260 -11.09 17.94 9.79
CA GLU A 260 -12.05 17.91 10.90
C GLU A 260 -11.42 17.78 12.29
N SER A 261 -10.15 17.33 12.37
CA SER A 261 -9.52 17.00 13.64
C SER A 261 -8.64 18.12 14.16
N ASN A 262 -9.22 19.00 14.97
CA ASN A 262 -8.45 19.92 15.82
C ASN A 262 -7.80 19.22 17.04
N SER A 263 -8.09 17.92 17.27
CA SER A 263 -7.71 17.22 18.51
C SER A 263 -6.29 16.67 18.50
N PHE A 264 -5.75 16.29 17.34
CA PHE A 264 -4.39 15.77 17.21
C PHE A 264 -3.69 16.37 15.99
N SER A 265 -2.62 17.12 16.27
CA SER A 265 -1.70 17.60 15.23
C SER A 265 -0.27 17.34 15.66
N PHE A 266 0.53 16.78 14.76
CA PHE A 266 1.96 16.61 15.02
C PHE A 266 2.66 17.93 15.38
N SER A 267 2.30 19.04 14.74
CA SER A 267 2.88 20.35 15.02
C SER A 267 2.61 20.86 16.44
N ASN A 268 1.56 20.37 17.10
CA ASN A 268 1.15 20.81 18.44
C ASN A 268 1.69 19.89 19.55
N GLN A 269 2.44 18.83 19.18
CA GLN A 269 3.00 17.91 20.16
C GLN A 269 4.27 18.51 20.79
N ASN A 270 4.45 18.26 22.09
CA ASN A 270 5.67 18.64 22.79
C ASN A 270 6.87 17.80 22.24
N ILE A 271 8.08 18.34 22.35
CA ILE A 271 9.31 17.66 21.89
C ILE A 271 9.49 16.29 22.57
N SER A 272 9.02 16.12 23.81
CA SER A 272 9.04 14.83 24.53
C SER A 272 8.22 13.74 23.84
N PHE A 273 7.23 14.11 23.00
CA PHE A 273 6.47 13.17 22.20
C PHE A 273 7.34 12.47 21.15
N TYR A 274 8.33 13.19 20.59
CA TYR A 274 9.21 12.69 19.54
C TYR A 274 10.47 11.99 20.06
N LEU A 275 10.77 12.13 21.36
CA LEU A 275 11.95 11.51 21.94
C LEU A 275 11.60 10.12 22.48
N PRO A 276 12.46 9.09 22.25
CA PRO A 276 12.22 7.77 22.82
C PRO A 276 12.30 7.81 24.34
N ASN A 277 11.28 7.29 25.00
CA ASN A 277 11.29 7.13 26.45
C ASN A 277 11.93 5.79 26.83
N LEU A 278 13.16 5.83 27.33
CA LEU A 278 13.91 4.63 27.68
C LEU A 278 13.25 3.82 28.82
N SER A 279 12.49 4.46 29.72
CA SER A 279 11.74 3.77 30.77
C SER A 279 10.61 2.88 30.22
N GLN A 280 10.16 3.12 28.99
CA GLN A 280 9.11 2.35 28.31
C GLN A 280 9.66 1.15 27.53
N LEU A 281 10.97 1.01 27.37
CA LEU A 281 11.55 -0.08 26.57
C LEU A 281 11.10 -1.46 27.05
N GLU A 282 10.98 -1.64 28.36
CA GLU A 282 10.51 -2.92 28.92
C GLU A 282 9.07 -3.24 28.49
N PHE A 283 8.18 -2.24 28.49
CA PHE A 283 6.79 -2.40 28.08
C PHE A 283 6.67 -2.64 26.58
N LEU A 284 7.50 -1.99 25.76
CA LEU A 284 7.54 -2.22 24.32
C LEU A 284 7.80 -3.70 23.96
N PHE A 285 8.62 -4.39 24.75
CA PHE A 285 8.92 -5.80 24.52
C PHE A 285 7.97 -6.77 25.22
N LYS A 286 7.44 -6.42 26.39
CA LYS A 286 6.57 -7.31 27.18
C LYS A 286 5.09 -7.20 26.81
N LYS A 287 4.61 -6.00 26.49
CA LYS A 287 3.19 -5.72 26.20
C LYS A 287 3.07 -4.63 25.13
N PRO A 288 3.41 -4.93 23.87
CA PRO A 288 3.43 -3.95 22.78
C PRO A 288 2.03 -3.54 22.31
N ILE A 289 1.04 -3.50 23.20
CA ILE A 289 -0.35 -3.15 22.91
C ILE A 289 -0.57 -1.68 23.28
N ARG A 290 -1.13 -0.92 22.35
CA ARG A 290 -1.32 0.54 22.44
C ARG A 290 -1.89 1.04 23.77
N PRO A 291 -2.92 0.43 24.38
CA PRO A 291 -3.43 0.88 25.68
C PRO A 291 -2.42 0.83 26.84
N ASN A 292 -1.35 0.05 26.71
CA ASN A 292 -0.33 -0.12 27.73
C ASN A 292 0.91 0.76 27.51
N LEU A 293 0.98 1.48 26.39
CA LEU A 293 2.12 2.29 26.03
C LEU A 293 1.82 3.78 26.14
N ASP A 294 2.83 4.57 26.49
CA ASP A 294 2.72 6.02 26.51
C ASP A 294 2.35 6.55 25.13
N ASN A 295 1.60 7.67 25.09
CA ASN A 295 1.27 8.38 23.87
C ASN A 295 2.51 9.12 23.33
N GLN A 296 3.46 8.38 22.78
CA GLN A 296 4.71 8.84 22.19
C GLN A 296 4.90 8.29 20.79
N PHE A 297 5.57 9.06 19.94
CA PHE A 297 5.76 8.74 18.52
C PHE A 297 6.33 7.33 18.29
N PHE A 298 7.45 6.99 18.96
CA PHE A 298 8.06 5.67 18.79
C PHE A 298 7.21 4.53 19.36
N SER A 299 6.55 4.75 20.50
CA SER A 299 5.65 3.77 21.10
C SER A 299 4.44 3.49 20.21
N ILE A 300 3.88 4.52 19.59
CA ILE A 300 2.77 4.40 18.64
C ILE A 300 3.20 3.61 17.41
N ILE A 301 4.31 4.00 16.75
CA ILE A 301 4.81 3.29 15.57
C ILE A 301 5.11 1.83 15.91
N TYR A 302 5.78 1.57 17.01
CA TYR A 302 6.13 0.22 17.42
C TYR A 302 4.88 -0.63 17.64
N SER A 303 3.89 -0.12 18.39
CA SER A 303 2.64 -0.85 18.64
C SER A 303 1.87 -1.09 17.36
N ASP A 304 1.77 -0.10 16.47
CA ASP A 304 1.05 -0.24 15.19
C ASP A 304 1.71 -1.27 14.26
N LEU A 305 3.04 -1.44 14.35
CA LEU A 305 3.75 -2.48 13.61
C LEU A 305 3.56 -3.88 14.20
N TRP A 306 3.49 -4.02 15.53
CA TRP A 306 3.53 -5.31 16.23
C TRP A 306 2.20 -5.72 16.87
N GLU A 307 1.30 -4.79 17.19
CA GLU A 307 -0.03 -5.09 17.75
C GLU A 307 -0.84 -6.00 16.81
N THR A 308 -0.63 -5.84 15.53
CA THR A 308 -1.23 -6.71 14.51
C THR A 308 -0.68 -8.13 14.52
N THR A 309 0.57 -8.34 15.00
CA THR A 309 1.13 -9.68 15.22
C THR A 309 0.48 -10.38 16.41
N GLY A 310 0.11 -9.63 17.45
CA GLY A 310 -0.60 -10.20 18.60
C GLY A 310 -1.94 -10.81 18.24
N VAL A 311 -2.72 -10.14 17.40
CA VAL A 311 -4.01 -10.67 16.91
C VAL A 311 -3.80 -11.88 16.00
N THR A 312 -2.79 -11.86 15.14
CA THR A 312 -2.48 -13.00 14.24
C THR A 312 -1.90 -14.18 15.00
N LEU A 313 -1.10 -13.93 16.05
CA LEU A 313 -0.52 -14.99 16.88
C LEU A 313 -1.53 -15.55 17.88
N HIS A 314 -2.46 -14.74 18.44
CA HIS A 314 -3.56 -15.24 19.27
C HIS A 314 -4.49 -16.14 18.45
N LEU A 315 -4.79 -15.80 17.20
CA LEU A 315 -5.56 -16.67 16.31
C LEU A 315 -4.83 -17.99 15.95
N LEU A 316 -3.50 -18.03 16.08
CA LEU A 316 -2.70 -19.25 15.88
C LEU A 316 -2.47 -20.04 17.17
N LEU A 317 -2.66 -19.42 18.34
CA LEU A 317 -2.45 -20.08 19.65
C LEU A 317 -3.75 -20.51 20.35
N ASP A 318 -4.91 -20.11 19.85
CA ASP A 318 -6.23 -20.57 20.29
C ASP A 318 -6.70 -21.86 19.58
N PHE A 319 -5.74 -22.63 19.03
CA PHE A 319 -5.94 -24.00 18.54
C PHE A 319 -5.26 -25.02 19.42
#